data_24003edc7cef6a96d9429e1c3b72c75d
#
_entry.id   24003edc7cef6a96d9429e1c3b72c75d
#
_cell.length_a   1.000
_cell.length_b   1.000
_cell.length_c   1.000
_cell.angle_alpha   90.00
_cell.angle_beta   90.00
_cell.angle_gamma   90.00
#
_symmetry.space_group_name_H-M   'P 1'
#
loop_
_entity.id
_entity.type
_entity.pdbx_description
1 polymer ?
#
loop_
_entity_poly.entity_id
_entity_poly.type
_entity_poly.pdbx_seq_one_letter_code
_entity_poly.pdbx_strand_id
1 'polypeptide(L)'
;MKGPDPNTTEVPGAKKRLLVAIAWAYFKTKSEKIDSHFAIYYNNKHPKVYKNPKVHYYFNPAGGTIVQEDFWNFLGKNTQTFNSLTKLFESYGKTNKKKIWDGFSKLIDIK
;
A
#
# COMPACT_ATOMS: atom_id res chain seq x y z
N MET A 1 1.35 3.34 5.51
CA MET A 1 0.84 2.95 4.18
C MET A 1 0.65 4.18 3.32
N LYS A 2 1.18 4.16 2.13
CA LYS A 2 1.20 5.34 1.23
C LYS A 2 0.84 4.94 -0.19
N GLY A 3 0.40 5.91 -1.00
CA GLY A 3 0.27 5.75 -2.44
C GLY A 3 1.63 5.74 -3.13
N PRO A 4 1.68 5.48 -4.46
CA PRO A 4 2.95 5.29 -5.18
C PRO A 4 3.81 6.55 -5.31
N ASP A 5 3.23 7.75 -5.14
CA ASP A 5 3.93 9.02 -5.26
C ASP A 5 3.77 9.88 -3.99
N PRO A 6 4.42 9.49 -2.87
CA PRO A 6 4.42 10.35 -1.70
C PRO A 6 5.21 11.65 -1.97
N ASN A 7 4.85 12.74 -1.30
CA ASN A 7 5.55 14.00 -1.48
C ASN A 7 6.95 13.96 -0.82
N THR A 8 7.79 14.95 -1.12
CA THR A 8 9.18 14.99 -0.69
C THR A 8 9.37 15.08 0.83
N THR A 9 8.38 15.58 1.56
CA THR A 9 8.45 15.70 3.03
C THR A 9 7.89 14.48 3.75
N GLU A 10 7.02 13.71 3.10
CA GLU A 10 6.40 12.52 3.71
C GLU A 10 7.39 11.38 3.94
N VAL A 11 8.30 11.14 2.98
CA VAL A 11 9.21 9.98 3.04
C VAL A 11 10.23 10.10 4.16
N PRO A 12 10.98 11.22 4.31
CA PRO A 12 11.89 11.35 5.44
C PRO A 12 11.17 11.38 6.79
N GLY A 13 9.98 11.99 6.86
CA GLY A 13 9.16 11.94 8.07
C GLY A 13 8.71 10.52 8.42
N ALA A 14 8.32 9.74 7.44
CA ALA A 14 7.96 8.34 7.63
C ALA A 14 9.16 7.51 8.11
N LYS A 15 10.35 7.73 7.54
CA LYS A 15 11.58 7.05 7.97
C LYS A 15 11.91 7.37 9.42
N LYS A 16 11.81 8.63 9.82
CA LYS A 16 12.05 9.06 11.21
C LYS A 16 11.08 8.36 12.17
N ARG A 17 9.78 8.36 11.86
CA ARG A 17 8.77 7.71 12.69
C ARG A 17 9.01 6.20 12.78
N LEU A 18 9.39 5.56 11.69
CA LEU A 18 9.70 4.14 11.65
C LEU A 18 10.89 3.80 12.54
N LEU A 19 11.96 4.58 12.48
CA LEU A 19 13.15 4.37 13.30
C LEU A 19 12.84 4.54 14.79
N VAL A 20 12.01 5.52 15.16
CA VAL A 20 11.56 5.70 16.54
C VAL A 20 10.72 4.50 16.99
N ALA A 21 9.80 4.03 16.15
CA ALA A 21 8.97 2.87 16.45
C ALA A 21 9.80 1.59 16.63
N ILE A 22 10.80 1.37 15.80
CA ILE A 22 11.72 0.23 15.90
C ILE A 22 12.51 0.29 17.22
N ALA A 23 13.05 1.46 17.56
CA ALA A 23 13.80 1.65 18.79
C ALA A 23 12.92 1.38 20.02
N TRP A 24 11.68 1.86 20.00
CA TRP A 24 10.72 1.64 21.08
C TRP A 24 10.35 0.17 21.21
N ALA A 25 10.08 -0.51 20.09
CA ALA A 25 9.77 -1.94 20.08
C ALA A 25 10.94 -2.78 20.61
N TYR A 26 12.16 -2.46 20.20
CA TYR A 26 13.37 -3.10 20.71
C TYR A 26 13.50 -2.91 22.22
N PHE A 27 13.30 -1.68 22.70
CA PHE A 27 13.39 -1.36 24.13
C PHE A 27 12.36 -2.17 24.95
N LYS A 28 11.15 -2.31 24.44
CA LYS A 28 10.06 -3.05 25.11
C LYS A 28 10.26 -4.55 25.09
N THR A 29 10.61 -5.12 23.95
CA THR A 29 10.63 -6.58 23.73
C THR A 29 12.01 -7.20 23.88
N LYS A 30 13.07 -6.39 23.79
CA LYS A 30 14.47 -6.83 23.73
C LYS A 30 14.75 -7.77 22.56
N SER A 31 13.89 -7.76 21.54
CA SER A 31 14.03 -8.59 20.35
C SER A 31 14.78 -7.83 19.26
N GLU A 32 15.77 -8.48 18.66
CA GLU A 32 16.48 -7.95 17.49
C GLU A 32 15.76 -8.24 16.18
N LYS A 33 14.74 -9.11 16.22
CA LYS A 33 13.95 -9.48 15.05
C LYS A 33 12.72 -8.59 14.95
N ILE A 34 12.90 -7.39 14.40
CA ILE A 34 11.82 -6.44 14.18
C ILE A 34 11.72 -6.19 12.68
N ASP A 35 10.64 -6.67 12.07
CA ASP A 35 10.36 -6.42 10.67
C ASP A 35 9.63 -5.09 10.50
N SER A 36 10.16 -4.24 9.62
CA SER A 36 9.58 -2.95 9.33
C SER A 36 9.65 -2.64 7.84
N HIS A 37 8.58 -2.06 7.31
CA HIS A 37 8.48 -1.79 5.87
C HIS A 37 7.78 -0.47 5.60
N PHE A 38 8.22 0.22 4.56
CA PHE A 38 7.45 1.29 3.94
C PHE A 38 6.47 0.64 2.95
N ALA A 39 5.18 0.75 3.23
CA ALA A 39 4.15 0.04 2.48
C ALA A 39 3.48 0.93 1.43
N ILE A 40 3.46 0.47 0.20
CA ILE A 40 2.77 1.10 -0.93
C ILE A 40 1.58 0.23 -1.31
N TYR A 41 0.38 0.73 -1.13
CA TYR A 41 -0.81 -0.10 -1.28
C TYR A 41 -1.23 -0.34 -2.74
N TYR A 42 -0.77 0.47 -3.69
CA TYR A 42 -0.99 0.22 -5.12
C TYR A 42 0.16 0.80 -5.95
N ASN A 43 0.31 0.30 -7.17
CA ASN A 43 1.35 0.76 -8.09
C ASN A 43 0.77 0.86 -9.51
N ASN A 44 0.33 2.05 -9.88
CA ASN A 44 -0.29 2.30 -11.16
C ASN A 44 0.71 2.67 -12.28
N LYS A 45 1.96 2.95 -11.92
CA LYS A 45 2.98 3.38 -12.89
C LYS A 45 3.89 2.26 -13.35
N HIS A 46 4.21 1.34 -12.44
CA HIS A 46 5.14 0.25 -12.68
C HIS A 46 4.56 -1.05 -12.14
N PRO A 47 3.64 -1.71 -12.88
CA PRO A 47 2.91 -2.86 -12.37
C PRO A 47 3.77 -4.04 -11.94
N LYS A 48 5.00 -4.16 -12.48
CA LYS A 48 5.93 -5.24 -12.12
C LYS A 48 7.03 -4.79 -11.19
N VAL A 49 7.48 -3.55 -11.32
CA VAL A 49 8.61 -3.02 -10.53
C VAL A 49 8.29 -1.60 -10.10
N TYR A 50 8.25 -1.39 -8.81
CA TYR A 50 8.10 -0.06 -8.25
C TYR A 50 9.45 0.65 -8.24
N LYS A 51 9.50 1.83 -8.87
CA LYS A 51 10.70 2.68 -8.93
C LYS A 51 10.32 4.11 -8.58
N ASN A 52 10.74 4.56 -7.42
CA ASN A 52 10.59 5.96 -7.02
C ASN A 52 11.85 6.39 -6.27
N PRO A 53 12.68 7.26 -6.87
CA PRO A 53 13.94 7.67 -6.24
C PRO A 53 13.75 8.34 -4.87
N LYS A 54 12.66 9.06 -4.66
CA LYS A 54 12.35 9.69 -3.37
C LYS A 54 12.17 8.67 -2.26
N VAL A 55 11.50 7.57 -2.57
CA VAL A 55 11.26 6.48 -1.62
C VAL A 55 12.54 5.66 -1.42
N HIS A 56 13.19 5.27 -2.51
CA HIS A 56 14.37 4.38 -2.47
C HIS A 56 15.61 5.05 -1.89
N TYR A 57 15.63 6.37 -1.79
CA TYR A 57 16.69 7.08 -1.07
C TYR A 57 16.67 6.74 0.44
N TYR A 58 15.49 6.56 1.01
CA TYR A 58 15.30 6.31 2.44
C TYR A 58 14.99 4.85 2.77
N PHE A 59 14.39 4.11 1.85
CA PHE A 59 13.96 2.73 2.06
C PHE A 59 14.51 1.82 0.98
N ASN A 60 15.17 0.75 1.40
CA ASN A 60 15.73 -0.23 0.47
C ASN A 60 14.61 -0.90 -0.35
N PRO A 61 14.71 -0.90 -1.70
CA PRO A 61 13.71 -1.57 -2.54
C PRO A 61 13.67 -3.10 -2.35
N ALA A 62 14.76 -3.72 -1.87
CA ALA A 62 14.83 -5.17 -1.73
C ALA A 62 14.21 -5.70 -0.43
N GLY A 63 13.93 -4.86 0.55
CA GLY A 63 13.41 -5.35 1.84
C GLY A 63 12.78 -4.27 2.70
N GLY A 64 13.17 -3.00 2.50
CA GLY A 64 12.61 -1.88 3.25
C GLY A 64 11.28 -1.38 2.71
N THR A 65 10.87 -1.80 1.51
CA THR A 65 9.66 -1.36 0.83
C THR A 65 8.86 -2.58 0.40
N ILE A 66 7.57 -2.62 0.71
CA ILE A 66 6.64 -3.63 0.18
C ILE A 66 5.54 -2.93 -0.60
N VAL A 67 5.24 -3.43 -1.81
CA VAL A 67 4.42 -2.74 -2.79
C VAL A 67 3.30 -3.65 -3.28
N GLN A 68 2.09 -3.12 -3.34
CA GLN A 68 0.90 -3.71 -3.94
C GLN A 68 0.66 -5.17 -3.54
N GLU A 69 0.95 -6.13 -4.42
CA GLU A 69 0.71 -7.56 -4.16
C GLU A 69 1.42 -8.03 -2.89
N ASP A 70 2.70 -7.69 -2.76
CA ASP A 70 3.50 -8.08 -1.59
C ASP A 70 2.95 -7.49 -0.30
N PHE A 71 2.48 -6.24 -0.34
CA PHE A 71 1.86 -5.59 0.81
C PHE A 71 0.57 -6.31 1.24
N TRP A 72 -0.33 -6.57 0.32
CA TRP A 72 -1.61 -7.20 0.63
C TRP A 72 -1.43 -8.66 1.07
N ASN A 73 -0.50 -9.39 0.45
CA ASN A 73 -0.18 -10.76 0.84
C ASN A 73 0.47 -10.80 2.23
N PHE A 74 1.30 -9.82 2.56
CA PHE A 74 1.88 -9.69 3.90
C PHE A 74 0.80 -9.46 4.95
N LEU A 75 -0.14 -8.53 4.71
CA LEU A 75 -1.25 -8.26 5.64
C LEU A 75 -2.15 -9.47 5.83
N GLY A 76 -2.47 -10.16 4.77
CA GLY A 76 -3.34 -11.35 4.81
C GLY A 76 -2.64 -12.61 5.26
N LYS A 77 -1.32 -12.58 5.43
CA LYS A 77 -0.48 -13.75 5.75
C LYS A 77 -0.71 -14.91 4.78
N ASN A 78 -0.95 -14.58 3.50
CA ASN A 78 -1.28 -15.56 2.46
C ASN A 78 -0.85 -15.02 1.10
N THR A 79 -0.20 -15.86 0.30
CA THR A 79 0.31 -15.51 -1.03
C THR A 79 -0.80 -15.21 -2.05
N GLN A 80 -2.05 -15.54 -1.74
CA GLN A 80 -3.21 -15.32 -2.61
C GLN A 80 -4.11 -14.16 -2.16
N THR A 81 -3.75 -13.44 -1.10
CA THR A 81 -4.59 -12.36 -0.56
C THR A 81 -4.88 -11.29 -1.61
N PHE A 82 -3.86 -10.81 -2.31
CA PHE A 82 -4.02 -9.79 -3.35
C PHE A 82 -4.94 -10.27 -4.48
N ASN A 83 -4.72 -11.50 -4.97
CA ASN A 83 -5.54 -12.08 -6.02
C ASN A 83 -7.00 -12.25 -5.58
N SER A 84 -7.22 -12.65 -4.35
CA SER A 84 -8.57 -12.80 -3.78
C SER A 84 -9.29 -11.47 -3.69
N LEU A 85 -8.61 -10.41 -3.23
CA LEU A 85 -9.15 -9.06 -3.18
C LEU A 85 -9.48 -8.52 -4.58
N THR A 86 -8.59 -8.74 -5.54
CA THR A 86 -8.81 -8.32 -6.93
C THR A 86 -10.06 -8.97 -7.51
N LYS A 87 -10.22 -10.27 -7.32
CA LYS A 87 -11.41 -11.00 -7.76
C LYS A 87 -12.68 -10.51 -7.08
N LEU A 88 -12.60 -10.18 -5.80
CA LEU A 88 -13.74 -9.65 -5.04
C LEU A 88 -14.17 -8.29 -5.60
N PHE A 89 -13.25 -7.40 -5.86
CA PHE A 89 -13.55 -6.09 -6.45
C PHE A 89 -14.12 -6.21 -7.87
N GLU A 90 -13.57 -7.10 -8.69
CA GLU A 90 -14.11 -7.37 -10.03
C GLU A 90 -15.54 -7.90 -9.97
N SER A 91 -15.79 -8.87 -9.10
CA SER A 91 -17.13 -9.46 -8.89
C SER A 91 -18.12 -8.40 -8.41
N TYR A 92 -17.74 -7.57 -7.43
CA TYR A 92 -18.56 -6.48 -6.94
C TYR A 92 -18.87 -5.47 -8.05
N GLY A 93 -17.86 -5.09 -8.83
CA GLY A 93 -18.03 -4.16 -9.94
C GLY A 93 -18.99 -4.68 -10.99
N LYS A 94 -18.88 -5.96 -11.36
CA LYS A 94 -19.80 -6.59 -12.33
C LYS A 94 -21.24 -6.66 -11.80
N THR A 95 -21.39 -7.07 -10.54
CA THR A 95 -22.73 -7.21 -9.92
C THR A 95 -23.41 -5.87 -9.73
N ASN A 96 -22.67 -4.83 -9.40
CA ASN A 96 -23.22 -3.52 -9.06
C ASN A 96 -23.05 -2.46 -10.16
N LYS A 97 -22.57 -2.85 -11.31
CA LYS A 97 -22.30 -1.95 -12.43
C LYS A 97 -23.47 -1.04 -12.78
N LYS A 98 -24.66 -1.62 -12.86
CA LYS A 98 -25.89 -0.87 -13.17
C LYS A 98 -26.22 0.14 -12.07
N LYS A 99 -26.14 -0.24 -10.80
CA LYS A 99 -26.39 0.65 -9.67
C LYS A 99 -25.44 1.82 -9.64
N ILE A 100 -24.15 1.55 -9.86
CA ILE A 100 -23.09 2.58 -9.89
C ILE A 100 -23.35 3.53 -11.04
N TRP A 101 -23.68 3.02 -12.22
CA TRP A 101 -23.97 3.81 -13.40
C TRP A 101 -25.23 4.65 -13.25
N ASP A 102 -26.32 4.04 -12.71
CA ASP A 102 -27.57 4.75 -12.46
C ASP A 102 -27.38 5.89 -11.46
N GLY A 103 -26.63 5.65 -10.38
CA GLY A 103 -26.29 6.68 -9.41
C GLY A 103 -25.49 7.84 -10.02
N PHE A 104 -24.54 7.51 -10.87
CA PHE A 104 -23.72 8.52 -11.60
C PHE A 104 -24.58 9.32 -12.56
N SER A 105 -25.47 8.66 -13.31
CA SER A 105 -26.39 9.32 -14.25
C SER A 105 -27.34 10.29 -13.54
N LYS A 106 -27.85 9.92 -12.36
CA LYS A 106 -28.68 10.81 -11.53
C LYS A 106 -27.94 12.08 -11.12
N LEU A 107 -26.64 11.96 -10.76
CA LEU A 107 -25.83 13.12 -10.40
C LEU A 107 -25.64 14.09 -11.59
N ILE A 108 -25.54 13.55 -12.79
CA ILE A 108 -25.44 14.36 -14.01
C ILE A 108 -26.78 15.06 -14.32
N ASP A 109 -27.91 14.38 -14.13
CA ASP A 109 -29.24 14.89 -14.46
C ASP A 109 -29.75 15.96 -13.46
N ILE A 110 -29.14 16.09 -12.30
CA ILE A 110 -29.48 17.10 -11.29
C ILE A 110 -29.02 18.51 -11.70
N LYS A 111 -28.23 18.64 -12.74
CA LYS A 111 -27.89 19.95 -13.31
C LYS A 111 -29.09 20.53 -14.09
#